data_7de0ef2f488198ff23417ef847692a16
#
_entry.id   7de0ef2f488198ff23417ef847692a16
#
_cell.length_a   1.000
_cell.length_b   1.000
_cell.length_c   1.000
_cell.angle_alpha   90.00
_cell.angle_beta   90.00
_cell.angle_gamma   90.00
#
_symmetry.space_group_name_H-M   'P 1'
#
loop_
_entity.id
_entity.type
_entity.pdbx_description
1 polymer ?
#
loop_
_entity_poly.entity_id
_entity_poly.type
_entity_poly.pdbx_seq_one_letter_code
_entity_poly.pdbx_strand_id
1 'polypeptide(L)'
;MRAFLLLLALLAPALAQTLVFEHATVIDATGAPPKKNFTVVVREGRIVSVKRRAKSIAGADVIDATGKYLIPGLWDMHVHVTSPEIAFPLLVANGITGIREMYSGIALAAIRQWKLRPEAPRMFAPGFVDGPLMGGGGNWPDAVAVANAEQARLAVHLLQAHGADFLKVYSSVPREAFLALAEEARAAGIPIAGHVPEEVSPLEASDAGMRSEEHLNNILLAASTNEVQLRAERVATMYDPQITGEQRLRLLAWPLLSGLLDTYDEAKAAALFQTFVKNGTWQTPTLAILAGFAHELDDGVVNDPRRRFLPKTWTSNWDPHAIFYLRDLSPAEYEVLHQRMRTLLARYMKLVGDMHRAGVELLAGTDTNPFNPVLPGWGLHEELVLLQESGLTPMEALQTATRNPARYFGILNETGTIEEGKSADLVLLDADPLKDIHNTQKISGVVLRGRYYSRHDLDAMLERVAALSATVH
;
A
#
# COMPACT_ATOMS: atom_id res chain seq x y z
N MET A 1 8.26 5.77 62.60
CA MET A 1 7.05 5.43 61.82
C MET A 1 6.74 6.59 60.91
N ARG A 2 7.13 6.48 59.62
CA ARG A 2 6.76 7.45 58.56
C ARG A 2 5.71 6.79 57.71
N ALA A 3 4.49 7.34 57.74
CA ALA A 3 3.37 6.86 56.92
C ALA A 3 3.61 7.25 55.44
N PHE A 4 3.69 6.28 54.58
CA PHE A 4 3.66 6.46 53.11
C PHE A 4 2.19 6.59 52.70
N LEU A 5 1.76 7.79 52.37
CA LEU A 5 0.48 8.02 51.68
C LEU A 5 0.64 7.61 50.23
N LEU A 6 0.05 6.46 49.86
CA LEU A 6 -0.16 6.08 48.45
C LEU A 6 -1.25 7.00 47.88
N LEU A 7 -0.86 7.93 47.01
CA LEU A 7 -1.80 8.68 46.16
C LEU A 7 -2.27 7.74 45.05
N LEU A 8 -3.43 7.11 45.23
CA LEU A 8 -4.17 6.48 44.10
C LEU A 8 -4.68 7.61 43.20
N ALA A 9 -3.99 7.89 42.14
CA ALA A 9 -4.53 8.66 41.04
C ALA A 9 -5.69 7.86 40.41
N LEU A 10 -6.93 8.24 40.77
CA LEU A 10 -8.14 7.81 40.07
C LEU A 10 -8.01 8.28 38.63
N LEU A 11 -7.63 7.38 37.73
CA LEU A 11 -7.84 7.53 36.27
C LEU A 11 -9.36 7.60 36.10
N ALA A 12 -9.91 8.82 36.04
CA ALA A 12 -11.27 9.03 35.57
C ALA A 12 -11.36 8.38 34.19
N PRO A 13 -12.35 7.50 33.94
CA PRO A 13 -12.56 6.99 32.60
C PRO A 13 -12.76 8.22 31.71
N ALA A 14 -11.91 8.41 30.69
CA ALA A 14 -12.15 9.41 29.68
C ALA A 14 -13.56 9.11 29.15
N LEU A 15 -14.50 10.06 29.38
CA LEU A 15 -15.87 9.92 28.87
C LEU A 15 -15.75 9.60 27.38
N ALA A 16 -16.26 8.44 26.99
CA ALA A 16 -16.16 7.96 25.64
C ALA A 16 -16.74 9.01 24.71
N GLN A 17 -15.87 9.65 23.92
CA GLN A 17 -16.24 10.73 23.00
C GLN A 17 -17.32 10.21 22.06
N THR A 18 -18.47 10.89 22.03
CA THR A 18 -19.52 10.65 21.05
C THR A 18 -19.41 11.70 19.96
N LEU A 19 -19.21 11.27 18.72
CA LEU A 19 -19.18 12.14 17.53
C LEU A 19 -20.49 11.99 16.76
N VAL A 20 -21.02 13.09 16.25
CA VAL A 20 -22.22 13.10 15.43
C VAL A 20 -21.96 13.92 14.16
N PHE A 21 -21.94 13.26 13.02
CA PHE A 21 -21.86 13.91 11.71
C PHE A 21 -23.28 14.13 11.22
N GLU A 22 -23.75 15.38 11.20
CA GLU A 22 -25.09 15.74 10.73
C GLU A 22 -25.07 16.18 9.27
N HIS A 23 -26.14 15.89 8.54
CA HIS A 23 -26.38 16.32 7.17
C HIS A 23 -25.38 15.80 6.11
N ALA A 24 -24.61 14.76 6.42
CA ALA A 24 -23.62 14.19 5.51
C ALA A 24 -24.24 13.52 4.28
N THR A 25 -23.56 13.56 3.15
CA THR A 25 -23.73 12.59 2.08
C THR A 25 -22.83 11.40 2.37
N VAL A 26 -23.40 10.26 2.75
CA VAL A 26 -22.65 9.04 3.09
C VAL A 26 -22.43 8.21 1.83
N ILE A 27 -21.16 7.97 1.49
CA ILE A 27 -20.71 7.02 0.46
C ILE A 27 -20.11 5.84 1.22
N ASP A 28 -20.88 4.80 1.41
CA ASP A 28 -20.54 3.70 2.31
C ASP A 28 -19.57 2.65 1.74
N ALA A 29 -19.15 2.83 0.49
CA ALA A 29 -18.27 1.93 -0.26
C ALA A 29 -18.82 0.50 -0.49
N THR A 30 -20.10 0.25 -0.22
CA THR A 30 -20.74 -1.04 -0.55
C THR A 30 -20.98 -1.22 -2.05
N GLY A 31 -20.99 -0.14 -2.82
CA GLY A 31 -21.43 -0.05 -4.20
C GLY A 31 -22.87 0.51 -4.33
N ALA A 32 -23.56 0.73 -3.22
CA ALA A 32 -24.86 1.37 -3.19
C ALA A 32 -24.78 2.87 -3.52
N PRO A 33 -25.86 3.49 -4.02
CA PRO A 33 -25.90 4.94 -4.25
C PRO A 33 -25.67 5.75 -2.95
N PRO A 34 -25.05 6.95 -3.05
CA PRO A 34 -24.80 7.81 -1.90
C PRO A 34 -26.10 8.18 -1.12
N LYS A 35 -26.02 8.09 0.20
CA LYS A 35 -27.13 8.40 1.12
C LYS A 35 -27.06 9.88 1.52
N LYS A 36 -27.91 10.71 0.92
CA LYS A 36 -27.92 12.16 1.16
C LYS A 36 -28.62 12.54 2.45
N ASN A 37 -28.08 13.54 3.15
CA ASN A 37 -28.65 14.12 4.37
C ASN A 37 -28.85 13.06 5.47
N PHE A 38 -27.80 12.29 5.72
CA PHE A 38 -27.75 11.28 6.79
C PHE A 38 -26.98 11.82 8.00
N THR A 39 -27.33 11.29 9.17
CA THR A 39 -26.58 11.46 10.41
C THR A 39 -25.84 10.19 10.73
N VAL A 40 -24.53 10.27 10.97
CA VAL A 40 -23.69 9.17 11.42
C VAL A 40 -23.24 9.44 12.84
N VAL A 41 -23.53 8.49 13.74
CA VAL A 41 -23.16 8.57 15.15
C VAL A 41 -22.04 7.58 15.44
N VAL A 42 -20.98 8.08 16.05
CA VAL A 42 -19.82 7.28 16.49
C VAL A 42 -19.74 7.33 18.02
N ARG A 43 -19.55 6.18 18.63
CA ARG A 43 -19.31 6.06 20.08
C ARG A 43 -18.29 4.96 20.33
N GLU A 44 -17.34 5.22 21.22
CA GLU A 44 -16.29 4.25 21.58
C GLU A 44 -15.56 3.67 20.37
N GLY A 45 -15.28 4.52 19.38
CA GLY A 45 -14.59 4.11 18.16
C GLY A 45 -15.42 3.25 17.19
N ARG A 46 -16.75 3.14 17.41
CA ARG A 46 -17.64 2.37 16.54
C ARG A 46 -18.78 3.22 15.98
N ILE A 47 -19.20 2.88 14.78
CA ILE A 47 -20.40 3.44 14.15
C ILE A 47 -21.63 2.81 14.81
N VAL A 48 -22.39 3.60 15.58
CA VAL A 48 -23.58 3.09 16.30
C VAL A 48 -24.89 3.42 15.60
N SER A 49 -24.88 4.38 14.66
CA SER A 49 -26.08 4.71 13.87
C SER A 49 -25.71 5.35 12.53
N VAL A 50 -26.44 4.96 11.47
CA VAL A 50 -26.39 5.56 10.13
C VAL A 50 -27.81 5.78 9.65
N LYS A 51 -28.41 6.96 9.94
CA LYS A 51 -29.86 7.22 9.70
C LYS A 51 -30.07 8.61 9.11
N ARG A 52 -31.17 8.80 8.42
CA ARG A 52 -31.54 10.11 7.82
C ARG A 52 -31.73 11.20 8.89
N ARG A 53 -32.15 10.87 10.09
CA ARG A 53 -32.25 11.74 11.26
C ARG A 53 -31.92 10.95 12.51
N ALA A 54 -31.03 11.45 13.32
CA ALA A 54 -30.81 10.94 14.67
C ALA A 54 -31.39 11.93 15.69
N LYS A 55 -31.78 11.44 16.86
CA LYS A 55 -32.12 12.32 17.99
C LYS A 55 -30.83 13.03 18.45
N SER A 56 -30.98 14.29 18.87
CA SER A 56 -29.89 15.01 19.53
C SER A 56 -29.36 14.20 20.70
N ILE A 57 -28.02 14.09 20.80
CA ILE A 57 -27.32 13.36 21.86
C ILE A 57 -26.63 14.39 22.72
N ALA A 58 -27.07 14.52 23.97
CA ALA A 58 -26.49 15.46 24.90
C ALA A 58 -25.00 15.11 25.16
N GLY A 59 -24.14 16.13 25.11
CA GLY A 59 -22.69 15.98 25.34
C GLY A 59 -21.92 15.36 24.16
N ALA A 60 -22.53 15.22 22.98
CA ALA A 60 -21.83 14.80 21.79
C ALA A 60 -21.13 15.97 21.08
N ASP A 61 -19.98 15.70 20.46
CA ASP A 61 -19.33 16.63 19.54
C ASP A 61 -20.03 16.53 18.18
N VAL A 62 -20.76 17.59 17.83
CA VAL A 62 -21.51 17.64 16.59
C VAL A 62 -20.69 18.31 15.51
N ILE A 63 -20.54 17.61 14.38
CA ILE A 63 -19.86 18.05 13.17
C ILE A 63 -20.93 18.30 12.10
N ASP A 64 -21.11 19.55 11.68
CA ASP A 64 -21.96 19.88 10.53
C ASP A 64 -21.27 19.44 9.24
N ALA A 65 -21.82 18.42 8.60
CA ALA A 65 -21.35 17.88 7.34
C ALA A 65 -22.24 18.29 6.14
N THR A 66 -22.97 19.41 6.27
CA THR A 66 -23.76 19.96 5.17
C THR A 66 -22.90 20.22 3.94
N GLY A 67 -23.28 19.63 2.81
CA GLY A 67 -22.54 19.75 1.55
C GLY A 67 -21.27 18.87 1.48
N LYS A 68 -20.97 18.13 2.53
CA LYS A 68 -19.77 17.25 2.62
C LYS A 68 -20.12 15.77 2.40
N TYR A 69 -19.06 15.00 2.15
CA TYR A 69 -19.15 13.57 1.82
C TYR A 69 -18.37 12.78 2.86
N LEU A 70 -19.01 11.79 3.45
CA LEU A 70 -18.39 10.89 4.42
C LEU A 70 -18.13 9.55 3.75
N ILE A 71 -16.86 9.14 3.72
CA ILE A 71 -16.38 7.87 3.18
C ILE A 71 -15.69 7.04 4.27
N PRO A 72 -15.51 5.71 4.09
CA PRO A 72 -14.65 4.93 4.97
C PRO A 72 -13.21 5.47 4.93
N GLY A 73 -12.46 5.27 6.00
CA GLY A 73 -11.03 5.53 6.02
C GLY A 73 -10.28 4.75 4.95
N LEU A 74 -9.33 5.41 4.31
CA LEU A 74 -8.56 4.83 3.22
C LEU A 74 -7.50 3.87 3.74
N TRP A 75 -7.12 2.90 2.91
CA TRP A 75 -6.04 1.95 3.12
C TRP A 75 -5.01 2.06 2.01
N ASP A 76 -3.72 2.09 2.39
CA ASP A 76 -2.61 1.91 1.47
C ASP A 76 -2.06 0.48 1.63
N MET A 77 -2.22 -0.33 0.59
CA MET A 77 -1.94 -1.76 0.65
C MET A 77 -0.50 -2.12 0.27
N HIS A 78 0.35 -1.11 0.08
CA HIS A 78 1.78 -1.31 -0.11
C HIS A 78 2.57 -0.07 0.30
N VAL A 79 3.08 -0.07 1.53
CA VAL A 79 3.91 1.02 2.06
C VAL A 79 5.15 0.48 2.77
N HIS A 80 6.19 1.31 2.85
CA HIS A 80 7.40 1.05 3.61
C HIS A 80 7.60 2.16 4.65
N VAL A 81 7.31 1.87 5.91
CA VAL A 81 7.41 2.84 7.02
C VAL A 81 8.77 2.72 7.69
N THR A 82 9.66 3.69 7.42
CA THR A 82 10.99 3.76 8.07
C THR A 82 11.01 4.69 9.28
N SER A 83 10.14 5.71 9.31
CA SER A 83 9.98 6.68 10.40
C SER A 83 8.51 6.92 10.68
N PRO A 84 7.94 6.36 11.75
CA PRO A 84 6.54 6.55 12.10
C PRO A 84 6.22 8.00 12.49
N GLU A 85 7.20 8.77 12.97
CA GLU A 85 7.07 10.19 13.31
C GLU A 85 6.77 11.07 12.08
N ILE A 86 7.26 10.64 10.92
CA ILE A 86 7.04 11.32 9.63
C ILE A 86 5.85 10.69 8.91
N ALA A 87 5.85 9.35 8.76
CA ALA A 87 4.89 8.67 7.93
C ALA A 87 3.46 8.72 8.48
N PHE A 88 3.24 8.44 9.78
CA PHE A 88 1.88 8.35 10.32
C PHE A 88 1.09 9.66 10.23
N PRO A 89 1.64 10.82 10.63
CA PRO A 89 0.92 12.08 10.45
C PRO A 89 0.62 12.40 8.98
N LEU A 90 1.54 12.08 8.05
CA LEU A 90 1.31 12.27 6.61
C LEU A 90 0.19 11.37 6.10
N LEU A 91 0.19 10.10 6.48
CA LEU A 91 -0.86 9.14 6.12
C LEU A 91 -2.22 9.59 6.65
N VAL A 92 -2.31 9.92 7.95
CA VAL A 92 -3.57 10.35 8.58
C VAL A 92 -4.08 11.66 7.99
N ALA A 93 -3.20 12.64 7.75
CA ALA A 93 -3.59 13.92 7.14
C ALA A 93 -4.16 13.76 5.72
N ASN A 94 -3.82 12.64 5.06
CA ASN A 94 -4.33 12.24 3.76
C ASN A 94 -5.44 11.17 3.85
N GLY A 95 -6.08 10.99 5.02
CA GLY A 95 -7.23 10.12 5.19
C GLY A 95 -6.92 8.62 5.25
N ILE A 96 -5.64 8.24 5.32
CA ILE A 96 -5.22 6.83 5.38
C ILE A 96 -5.26 6.37 6.83
N THR A 97 -6.19 5.47 7.12
CA THR A 97 -6.44 4.92 8.46
C THR A 97 -6.02 3.46 8.60
N GLY A 98 -5.63 2.83 7.49
CA GLY A 98 -5.11 1.48 7.46
C GLY A 98 -3.95 1.35 6.47
N ILE A 99 -3.00 0.47 6.78
CA ILE A 99 -1.84 0.19 5.92
C ILE A 99 -1.47 -1.30 5.95
N ARG A 100 -0.94 -1.78 4.82
CA ARG A 100 -0.15 -2.99 4.77
C ARG A 100 1.32 -2.59 4.58
N GLU A 101 2.07 -2.70 5.66
CA GLU A 101 3.52 -2.49 5.65
C GLU A 101 4.17 -3.66 4.91
N MET A 102 5.06 -3.38 3.95
CA MET A 102 5.61 -4.38 3.05
C MET A 102 7.11 -4.59 3.24
N TYR A 103 7.55 -4.46 4.49
CA TYR A 103 8.91 -4.64 4.98
C TYR A 103 9.84 -3.43 4.76
N SER A 104 10.20 -2.79 5.85
CA SER A 104 11.06 -1.60 5.89
C SER A 104 12.39 -1.84 6.62
N GLY A 105 12.77 -3.11 6.85
CA GLY A 105 13.95 -3.43 7.66
C GLY A 105 13.75 -3.16 9.16
N ILE A 106 12.51 -3.06 9.61
CA ILE A 106 12.17 -2.77 11.01
C ILE A 106 11.66 -4.04 11.68
N ALA A 107 12.15 -4.32 12.89
CA ALA A 107 11.73 -5.50 13.65
C ALA A 107 10.23 -5.48 13.96
N LEU A 108 9.55 -6.61 13.81
CA LEU A 108 8.14 -6.79 14.15
C LEU A 108 7.83 -6.39 15.60
N ALA A 109 8.80 -6.58 16.51
CA ALA A 109 8.68 -6.11 17.89
C ALA A 109 8.53 -4.58 17.98
N ALA A 110 9.29 -3.82 17.17
CA ALA A 110 9.17 -2.37 17.12
C ALA A 110 7.84 -1.94 16.46
N ILE A 111 7.44 -2.61 15.37
CA ILE A 111 6.16 -2.35 14.71
C ILE A 111 4.98 -2.56 15.67
N ARG A 112 5.03 -3.58 16.56
CA ARG A 112 4.03 -3.76 17.62
C ARG A 112 3.92 -2.54 18.55
N GLN A 113 5.04 -1.90 18.89
CA GLN A 113 5.03 -0.67 19.67
C GLN A 113 4.47 0.52 18.87
N TRP A 114 4.77 0.58 17.59
CA TRP A 114 4.20 1.62 16.71
C TRP A 114 2.68 1.55 16.61
N LYS A 115 2.10 0.34 16.58
CA LYS A 115 0.64 0.13 16.56
C LYS A 115 -0.08 0.74 17.77
N LEU A 116 0.65 1.04 18.86
CA LEU A 116 0.08 1.65 20.08
C LEU A 116 0.03 3.19 20.03
N ARG A 117 0.69 3.82 19.06
CA ARG A 117 0.69 5.29 18.93
C ARG A 117 -0.71 5.81 18.58
N PRO A 118 -1.10 6.98 19.08
CA PRO A 118 -2.42 7.57 18.81
C PRO A 118 -2.69 7.82 17.34
N GLU A 119 -1.65 8.22 16.57
CA GLU A 119 -1.73 8.52 15.14
C GLU A 119 -1.43 7.29 14.26
N ALA A 120 -1.21 6.10 14.84
CA ALA A 120 -0.92 4.93 14.03
C ALA A 120 -2.16 4.47 13.25
N PRO A 121 -2.10 4.36 11.93
CA PRO A 121 -3.10 3.63 11.16
C PRO A 121 -3.22 2.18 11.64
N ARG A 122 -4.33 1.50 11.34
CA ARG A 122 -4.39 0.04 11.48
C ARG A 122 -3.32 -0.57 10.58
N MET A 123 -2.51 -1.49 11.12
CA MET A 123 -1.30 -1.96 10.41
C MET A 123 -1.21 -3.48 10.42
N PHE A 124 -0.93 -4.05 9.25
CA PHE A 124 -0.46 -5.42 9.05
C PHE A 124 0.98 -5.40 8.56
N ALA A 125 1.83 -6.26 9.11
CA ALA A 125 3.26 -6.25 8.84
C ALA A 125 3.80 -7.67 8.58
N PRO A 126 4.75 -7.83 7.64
CA PRO A 126 5.26 -9.13 7.22
C PRO A 126 6.48 -9.59 7.99
N GLY A 127 6.71 -10.91 7.96
CA GLY A 127 8.05 -11.45 7.94
C GLY A 127 8.57 -11.46 6.50
N PHE A 128 9.84 -11.14 6.29
CA PHE A 128 10.43 -11.02 4.96
C PHE A 128 11.20 -12.29 4.57
N VAL A 129 10.98 -12.76 3.35
CA VAL A 129 11.66 -13.93 2.81
C VAL A 129 12.20 -13.62 1.43
N ASP A 130 13.51 -13.76 1.26
CA ASP A 130 14.18 -13.67 -0.04
C ASP A 130 15.14 -14.85 -0.23
N GLY A 131 15.76 -14.92 -1.41
CA GLY A 131 16.78 -15.93 -1.72
C GLY A 131 18.18 -15.53 -1.25
N PRO A 132 19.21 -16.33 -1.61
CA PRO A 132 20.60 -16.09 -1.21
C PRO A 132 21.20 -14.77 -1.67
N LEU A 133 20.57 -14.12 -2.66
CA LEU A 133 20.98 -12.82 -3.18
C LEU A 133 20.29 -11.65 -2.44
N MET A 134 19.64 -11.92 -1.33
CA MET A 134 18.98 -10.90 -0.51
C MET A 134 19.85 -9.65 -0.36
N GLY A 135 19.29 -8.51 -0.74
CA GLY A 135 20.00 -7.26 -0.94
C GLY A 135 20.97 -6.90 0.17
N GLY A 136 22.27 -6.88 -0.16
CA GLY A 136 23.34 -6.40 0.72
C GLY A 136 23.83 -7.35 1.80
N GLY A 137 23.36 -8.60 1.89
CA GLY A 137 23.88 -9.59 2.86
C GLY A 137 23.76 -9.17 4.32
N GLY A 138 22.88 -8.20 4.62
CA GLY A 138 22.72 -7.64 5.97
C GLY A 138 21.84 -8.50 6.87
N ASN A 139 22.13 -8.50 8.17
CA ASN A 139 21.24 -9.02 9.20
C ASN A 139 20.04 -8.07 9.38
N TRP A 140 19.05 -8.18 8.51
CA TRP A 140 17.83 -7.38 8.62
C TRP A 140 16.87 -8.07 9.58
N PRO A 141 16.27 -7.35 10.54
CA PRO A 141 15.35 -7.93 11.50
C PRO A 141 14.16 -8.60 10.80
N ASP A 142 13.77 -9.80 11.28
CA ASP A 142 12.62 -10.55 10.77
C ASP A 142 12.66 -10.79 9.24
N ALA A 143 13.90 -10.92 8.70
CA ALA A 143 14.19 -11.30 7.33
C ALA A 143 14.97 -12.61 7.29
N VAL A 144 14.59 -13.52 6.37
CA VAL A 144 15.22 -14.82 6.22
C VAL A 144 15.59 -15.05 4.76
N ALA A 145 16.87 -15.37 4.53
CA ALA A 145 17.32 -15.86 3.24
C ALA A 145 17.11 -17.38 3.16
N VAL A 146 16.48 -17.86 2.10
CA VAL A 146 16.18 -19.28 1.87
C VAL A 146 16.78 -19.74 0.56
N ALA A 147 17.56 -20.83 0.59
CA ALA A 147 18.20 -21.41 -0.58
C ALA A 147 17.57 -22.76 -1.01
N ASN A 148 16.73 -23.36 -0.17
CA ASN A 148 16.12 -24.67 -0.41
C ASN A 148 14.81 -24.85 0.37
N ALA A 149 14.12 -25.95 0.11
CA ALA A 149 12.83 -26.28 0.70
C ALA A 149 12.84 -26.36 2.23
N GLU A 150 13.90 -26.92 2.83
CA GLU A 150 14.01 -27.06 4.29
C GLU A 150 14.07 -25.70 4.98
N GLN A 151 14.97 -24.82 4.49
CA GLN A 151 15.10 -23.46 5.01
C GLN A 151 13.80 -22.64 4.84
N ALA A 152 13.10 -22.82 3.72
CA ALA A 152 11.83 -22.17 3.45
C ALA A 152 10.75 -22.56 4.48
N ARG A 153 10.60 -23.84 4.82
CA ARG A 153 9.66 -24.31 5.84
C ARG A 153 10.01 -23.75 7.23
N LEU A 154 11.29 -23.76 7.61
CA LEU A 154 11.74 -23.19 8.87
C LEU A 154 11.46 -21.68 8.96
N ALA A 155 11.64 -20.94 7.86
CA ALA A 155 11.36 -19.51 7.79
C ALA A 155 9.89 -19.17 8.10
N VAL A 156 8.95 -20.01 7.64
CA VAL A 156 7.51 -19.83 7.93
C VAL A 156 7.27 -19.84 9.44
N HIS A 157 7.73 -20.87 10.13
CA HIS A 157 7.51 -21.01 11.57
C HIS A 157 8.23 -19.94 12.39
N LEU A 158 9.46 -19.59 12.00
CA LEU A 158 10.23 -18.55 12.67
C LEU A 158 9.51 -17.20 12.59
N LEU A 159 9.13 -16.78 11.39
CA LEU A 159 8.51 -15.47 11.17
C LEU A 159 7.10 -15.39 11.77
N GLN A 160 6.34 -16.50 11.72
CA GLN A 160 5.05 -16.59 12.40
C GLN A 160 5.21 -16.47 13.93
N ALA A 161 6.20 -17.15 14.52
CA ALA A 161 6.50 -17.04 15.96
C ALA A 161 6.94 -15.61 16.36
N HIS A 162 7.60 -14.89 15.45
CA HIS A 162 7.92 -13.47 15.65
C HIS A 162 6.71 -12.54 15.49
N GLY A 163 5.55 -13.07 15.10
CA GLY A 163 4.28 -12.34 15.02
C GLY A 163 4.06 -11.62 13.70
N ALA A 164 4.59 -12.16 12.61
CA ALA A 164 4.26 -11.72 11.26
C ALA A 164 2.76 -11.93 10.97
N ASP A 165 2.10 -10.93 10.41
CA ASP A 165 0.70 -11.04 9.97
C ASP A 165 0.59 -11.79 8.63
N PHE A 166 1.66 -11.80 7.83
CA PHE A 166 1.83 -12.50 6.56
C PHE A 166 3.32 -12.62 6.22
N LEU A 167 3.65 -13.36 5.14
CA LEU A 167 5.02 -13.45 4.64
C LEU A 167 5.15 -12.63 3.35
N LYS A 168 6.11 -11.70 3.32
CA LYS A 168 6.51 -10.96 2.10
C LYS A 168 7.58 -11.77 1.39
N VAL A 169 7.25 -12.32 0.24
CA VAL A 169 8.21 -12.99 -0.66
C VAL A 169 8.86 -11.95 -1.58
N TYR A 170 10.16 -12.16 -1.87
CA TYR A 170 10.89 -11.28 -2.77
C TYR A 170 11.48 -12.04 -3.97
N SER A 171 12.20 -11.33 -4.84
CA SER A 171 12.47 -11.75 -6.23
C SER A 171 13.48 -12.89 -6.38
N SER A 172 14.39 -13.10 -5.43
CA SER A 172 15.48 -14.07 -5.58
C SER A 172 15.24 -15.42 -4.85
N VAL A 173 14.02 -15.66 -4.37
CA VAL A 173 13.67 -16.97 -3.79
C VAL A 173 13.71 -18.04 -4.86
N PRO A 174 14.51 -19.13 -4.71
CA PRO A 174 14.53 -20.22 -5.66
C PRO A 174 13.16 -20.90 -5.77
N ARG A 175 12.82 -21.40 -6.96
CA ARG A 175 11.50 -22.01 -7.23
C ARG A 175 11.15 -23.13 -6.24
N GLU A 176 12.09 -24.04 -5.96
CA GLU A 176 11.85 -25.13 -5.00
C GLU A 176 11.55 -24.60 -3.60
N ALA A 177 12.31 -23.59 -3.16
CA ALA A 177 12.10 -22.95 -1.85
C ALA A 177 10.74 -22.23 -1.81
N PHE A 178 10.34 -21.53 -2.87
CA PHE A 178 9.04 -20.85 -2.97
C PHE A 178 7.86 -21.83 -2.86
N LEU A 179 7.91 -22.96 -3.56
CA LEU A 179 6.84 -23.96 -3.51
C LEU A 179 6.72 -24.60 -2.12
N ALA A 180 7.84 -24.88 -1.47
CA ALA A 180 7.87 -25.39 -0.11
C ALA A 180 7.38 -24.34 0.91
N LEU A 181 7.76 -23.06 0.73
CA LEU A 181 7.25 -21.94 1.53
C LEU A 181 5.73 -21.84 1.42
N ALA A 182 5.19 -21.90 0.20
CA ALA A 182 3.77 -21.77 -0.05
C ALA A 182 2.94 -22.93 0.55
N GLU A 183 3.44 -24.14 0.42
CA GLU A 183 2.86 -25.34 1.04
C GLU A 183 2.81 -25.20 2.56
N GLU A 184 3.94 -24.87 3.19
CA GLU A 184 4.08 -24.74 4.64
C GLU A 184 3.27 -23.56 5.19
N ALA A 185 3.30 -22.40 4.51
CA ALA A 185 2.53 -21.22 4.89
C ALA A 185 1.02 -21.50 4.88
N ARG A 186 0.53 -22.26 3.88
CA ARG A 186 -0.86 -22.70 3.82
C ARG A 186 -1.20 -23.64 4.98
N ALA A 187 -0.31 -24.60 5.31
CA ALA A 187 -0.51 -25.50 6.45
C ALA A 187 -0.52 -24.74 7.79
N ALA A 188 0.33 -23.71 7.92
CA ALA A 188 0.42 -22.85 9.09
C ALA A 188 -0.67 -21.77 9.16
N GLY A 189 -1.47 -21.62 8.10
CA GLY A 189 -2.53 -20.59 8.03
C GLY A 189 -2.03 -19.15 7.94
N ILE A 190 -0.78 -18.93 7.49
CA ILE A 190 -0.21 -17.61 7.29
C ILE A 190 -0.20 -17.25 5.78
N PRO A 191 -0.78 -16.10 5.36
CA PRO A 191 -0.79 -15.73 3.95
C PRO A 191 0.60 -15.39 3.42
N ILE A 192 0.81 -15.59 2.11
CA ILE A 192 1.98 -15.09 1.39
C ILE A 192 1.57 -14.03 0.39
N ALA A 193 2.39 -12.98 0.26
CA ALA A 193 2.21 -11.87 -0.65
C ALA A 193 3.58 -11.35 -1.11
N GLY A 194 3.65 -10.53 -2.13
CA GLY A 194 4.91 -9.89 -2.51
C GLY A 194 5.25 -10.03 -3.99
N HIS A 195 6.54 -10.08 -4.28
CA HIS A 195 7.00 -10.30 -5.63
C HIS A 195 6.82 -11.77 -6.02
N VAL A 196 6.49 -12.00 -7.27
CA VAL A 196 6.64 -13.33 -7.85
C VAL A 196 8.14 -13.54 -8.11
N PRO A 197 8.78 -14.60 -7.56
CA PRO A 197 10.20 -14.83 -7.77
C PRO A 197 10.55 -15.01 -9.25
N GLU A 198 11.77 -14.68 -9.66
CA GLU A 198 12.16 -14.71 -11.08
C GLU A 198 12.07 -16.13 -11.70
N GLU A 199 12.31 -17.17 -10.89
CA GLU A 199 12.19 -18.57 -11.32
C GLU A 199 10.75 -19.09 -11.37
N VAL A 200 9.78 -18.31 -10.89
CA VAL A 200 8.37 -18.70 -10.76
C VAL A 200 7.51 -17.87 -11.72
N SER A 201 6.53 -18.48 -12.37
CA SER A 201 5.55 -17.72 -13.13
C SER A 201 4.43 -17.20 -12.21
N PRO A 202 3.77 -16.07 -12.56
CA PRO A 202 2.58 -15.60 -11.84
C PRO A 202 1.46 -16.65 -11.77
N LEU A 203 1.30 -17.45 -12.83
CA LEU A 203 0.36 -18.56 -12.84
C LEU A 203 0.69 -19.59 -11.77
N GLU A 204 1.97 -20.00 -11.70
CA GLU A 204 2.44 -20.97 -10.70
C GLU A 204 2.36 -20.42 -9.28
N ALA A 205 2.68 -19.13 -9.08
CA ALA A 205 2.56 -18.48 -7.80
C ALA A 205 1.10 -18.43 -7.31
N SER A 206 0.18 -18.09 -8.21
CA SER A 206 -1.26 -18.11 -7.96
C SER A 206 -1.77 -19.52 -7.60
N ASP A 207 -1.38 -20.55 -8.37
CA ASP A 207 -1.75 -21.95 -8.11
C ASP A 207 -1.16 -22.47 -6.78
N ALA A 208 0.02 -22.00 -6.41
CA ALA A 208 0.63 -22.30 -5.11
C ALA A 208 -0.08 -21.63 -3.92
N GLY A 209 -0.97 -20.64 -4.18
CA GLY A 209 -1.78 -19.95 -3.17
C GLY A 209 -1.21 -18.61 -2.72
N MET A 210 -0.38 -17.96 -3.54
CA MET A 210 0.03 -16.58 -3.30
C MET A 210 -1.21 -15.68 -3.28
N ARG A 211 -1.43 -14.97 -2.17
CA ARG A 211 -2.66 -14.23 -1.93
C ARG A 211 -2.73 -12.91 -2.68
N SER A 212 -1.60 -12.21 -2.80
CA SER A 212 -1.48 -11.05 -3.69
C SER A 212 -0.11 -10.98 -4.33
N GLU A 213 -0.09 -10.53 -5.57
CA GLU A 213 1.10 -10.22 -6.34
C GLU A 213 1.23 -8.71 -6.47
N GLU A 214 2.45 -8.20 -6.29
CA GLU A 214 2.74 -6.77 -6.19
C GLU A 214 3.39 -6.25 -7.49
N HIS A 215 3.19 -4.97 -7.82
CA HIS A 215 3.87 -4.23 -8.90
C HIS A 215 3.64 -4.78 -10.31
N LEU A 216 2.68 -5.70 -10.50
CA LEU A 216 2.49 -6.44 -11.76
C LEU A 216 3.78 -7.17 -12.21
N ASN A 217 4.64 -7.52 -11.24
CA ASN A 217 5.89 -8.20 -11.51
C ASN A 217 5.67 -9.51 -12.26
N ASN A 218 6.41 -9.68 -13.35
CA ASN A 218 6.36 -10.85 -14.21
C ASN A 218 5.04 -11.08 -14.98
N ILE A 219 4.03 -10.20 -14.86
CA ILE A 219 2.76 -10.34 -15.59
C ILE A 219 2.97 -10.19 -17.11
N LEU A 220 3.69 -9.14 -17.53
CA LEU A 220 4.02 -8.98 -18.96
C LEU A 220 4.89 -10.13 -19.48
N LEU A 221 5.80 -10.64 -18.64
CA LEU A 221 6.63 -11.80 -18.98
C LEU A 221 5.77 -13.05 -19.19
N ALA A 222 4.85 -13.34 -18.27
CA ALA A 222 3.94 -14.48 -18.37
C ALA A 222 2.98 -14.38 -19.56
N ALA A 223 2.64 -13.15 -19.97
CA ALA A 223 1.83 -12.88 -21.16
C ALA A 223 2.64 -12.78 -22.46
N SER A 224 3.97 -12.94 -22.41
CA SER A 224 4.82 -12.89 -23.63
C SER A 224 4.77 -14.20 -24.42
N THR A 225 4.79 -14.11 -25.75
CA THR A 225 5.01 -15.28 -26.63
C THR A 225 6.40 -15.90 -26.43
N ASN A 226 7.36 -15.11 -25.94
CA ASN A 226 8.75 -15.51 -25.68
C ASN A 226 9.06 -15.77 -24.20
N GLU A 227 8.04 -16.03 -23.39
CA GLU A 227 8.14 -16.15 -21.91
C GLU A 227 9.30 -17.08 -21.49
N VAL A 228 9.39 -18.27 -22.06
CA VAL A 228 10.39 -19.29 -21.67
C VAL A 228 11.81 -18.77 -21.85
N GLN A 229 12.11 -18.18 -23.01
CA GLN A 229 13.44 -17.64 -23.30
C GLN A 229 13.75 -16.44 -22.39
N LEU A 230 12.83 -15.47 -22.33
CA LEU A 230 13.03 -14.24 -21.53
C LEU A 230 13.16 -14.53 -20.03
N ARG A 231 12.41 -15.50 -19.50
CA ARG A 231 12.55 -15.95 -18.12
C ARG A 231 13.91 -16.58 -17.86
N ALA A 232 14.37 -17.46 -18.77
CA ALA A 232 15.69 -18.07 -18.66
C ALA A 232 16.81 -17.01 -18.66
N GLU A 233 16.73 -16.00 -19.50
CA GLU A 233 17.67 -14.87 -19.55
C GLU A 233 17.65 -14.05 -18.25
N ARG A 234 16.46 -13.76 -17.70
CA ARG A 234 16.31 -13.06 -16.40
C ARG A 234 16.91 -13.86 -15.26
N VAL A 235 16.61 -15.15 -15.17
CA VAL A 235 17.15 -16.05 -14.15
C VAL A 235 18.68 -16.14 -14.27
N ALA A 236 19.22 -16.31 -15.46
CA ALA A 236 20.67 -16.33 -15.69
C ALA A 236 21.32 -15.00 -15.21
N THR A 237 20.72 -13.85 -15.55
CA THR A 237 21.19 -12.54 -15.10
C THR A 237 21.09 -12.39 -13.58
N MET A 238 20.00 -12.86 -12.96
CA MET A 238 19.80 -12.78 -11.51
C MET A 238 20.92 -13.50 -10.75
N TYR A 239 21.31 -14.66 -11.20
CA TYR A 239 22.27 -15.53 -10.51
C TYR A 239 23.70 -15.50 -11.06
N ASP A 240 24.00 -14.61 -12.03
CA ASP A 240 25.38 -14.47 -12.55
C ASP A 240 26.32 -13.94 -11.45
N PRO A 241 27.32 -14.72 -11.03
CA PRO A 241 28.26 -14.32 -10.01
C PRO A 241 29.28 -13.26 -10.50
N GLN A 242 29.37 -13.03 -11.80
CA GLN A 242 30.32 -12.10 -12.40
C GLN A 242 29.82 -10.67 -12.46
N ILE A 243 28.50 -10.45 -12.32
CA ILE A 243 27.90 -9.11 -12.34
C ILE A 243 27.64 -8.58 -10.92
N THR A 244 27.92 -7.30 -10.73
CA THR A 244 27.64 -6.61 -9.47
C THR A 244 26.14 -6.47 -9.23
N GLY A 245 25.74 -6.19 -7.99
CA GLY A 245 24.32 -5.89 -7.68
C GLY A 245 23.78 -4.73 -8.49
N GLU A 246 24.59 -3.70 -8.75
CA GLU A 246 24.25 -2.55 -9.59
C GLU A 246 24.01 -2.94 -11.05
N GLN A 247 24.95 -3.68 -11.65
CA GLN A 247 24.82 -4.19 -13.01
C GLN A 247 23.59 -5.11 -13.15
N ARG A 248 23.32 -5.95 -12.15
CA ARG A 248 22.16 -6.83 -12.11
C ARG A 248 20.85 -6.06 -12.15
N LEU A 249 20.70 -5.03 -11.31
CA LEU A 249 19.52 -4.16 -11.34
C LEU A 249 19.35 -3.48 -12.69
N ARG A 250 20.43 -2.95 -13.25
CA ARG A 250 20.43 -2.31 -14.58
C ARG A 250 19.96 -3.27 -15.68
N LEU A 251 20.49 -4.49 -15.69
CA LEU A 251 20.16 -5.50 -16.71
C LEU A 251 18.73 -6.04 -16.54
N LEU A 252 18.27 -6.23 -15.31
CA LEU A 252 16.90 -6.70 -15.04
C LEU A 252 15.85 -5.61 -15.29
N ALA A 253 16.19 -4.33 -15.10
CA ALA A 253 15.27 -3.22 -15.30
C ALA A 253 15.11 -2.80 -16.77
N TRP A 254 16.13 -2.92 -17.62
CA TRP A 254 16.19 -2.22 -18.92
C TRP A 254 16.09 -3.04 -20.19
N PRO A 255 16.95 -4.03 -20.47
CA PRO A 255 16.97 -4.69 -21.78
C PRO A 255 15.75 -5.54 -22.03
N LEU A 256 15.11 -6.03 -20.97
CA LEU A 256 14.02 -7.00 -21.05
C LEU A 256 12.64 -6.33 -21.20
N LEU A 257 12.50 -5.04 -20.86
CA LEU A 257 11.23 -4.33 -21.00
C LEU A 257 10.83 -4.09 -22.45
N SER A 258 11.79 -3.84 -23.34
CA SER A 258 11.48 -3.62 -24.78
C SER A 258 10.93 -4.88 -25.44
N GLY A 259 11.54 -6.05 -25.18
CA GLY A 259 11.08 -7.33 -25.73
C GLY A 259 9.71 -7.77 -25.18
N LEU A 260 9.37 -7.41 -23.95
CA LEU A 260 8.09 -7.75 -23.31
C LEU A 260 6.91 -7.00 -23.93
N LEU A 261 7.11 -5.73 -24.30
CA LEU A 261 6.05 -4.93 -24.94
C LEU A 261 5.71 -5.44 -26.35
N ASP A 262 6.74 -5.87 -27.10
CA ASP A 262 6.59 -6.32 -28.48
C ASP A 262 6.05 -7.75 -28.62
N THR A 263 6.17 -8.55 -27.56
CA THR A 263 5.81 -9.98 -27.54
C THR A 263 4.57 -10.29 -26.68
N TYR A 264 3.84 -9.27 -26.25
CA TYR A 264 2.64 -9.42 -25.45
C TYR A 264 1.53 -10.14 -26.24
N ASP A 265 0.96 -11.17 -25.63
CA ASP A 265 -0.14 -11.99 -26.15
C ASP A 265 -1.39 -11.83 -25.29
N GLU A 266 -2.44 -11.27 -25.85
CA GLU A 266 -3.71 -11.01 -25.14
C GLU A 266 -4.40 -12.32 -24.70
N ALA A 267 -4.26 -13.42 -25.43
CA ALA A 267 -4.87 -14.70 -25.08
C ALA A 267 -4.15 -15.33 -23.87
N LYS A 268 -2.81 -15.26 -23.82
CA LYS A 268 -2.04 -15.69 -22.64
C LYS A 268 -2.38 -14.85 -21.43
N ALA A 269 -2.48 -13.53 -21.57
CA ALA A 269 -2.88 -12.64 -20.50
C ALA A 269 -4.28 -12.98 -19.97
N ALA A 270 -5.26 -13.18 -20.86
CA ALA A 270 -6.61 -13.55 -20.47
C ALA A 270 -6.66 -14.89 -19.71
N ALA A 271 -5.89 -15.89 -20.14
CA ALA A 271 -5.80 -17.17 -19.44
C ALA A 271 -5.19 -17.01 -18.03
N LEU A 272 -4.16 -16.17 -17.89
CA LEU A 272 -3.57 -15.84 -16.58
C LEU A 272 -4.59 -15.15 -15.65
N PHE A 273 -5.36 -14.18 -16.15
CA PHE A 273 -6.39 -13.49 -15.38
C PHE A 273 -7.49 -14.43 -14.91
N GLN A 274 -7.91 -15.40 -15.74
CA GLN A 274 -8.86 -16.42 -15.32
C GLN A 274 -8.30 -17.28 -14.16
N THR A 275 -7.00 -17.54 -14.16
CA THR A 275 -6.35 -18.24 -13.04
C THR A 275 -6.40 -17.40 -11.78
N PHE A 276 -6.10 -16.10 -11.83
CA PHE A 276 -6.22 -15.21 -10.67
C PHE A 276 -7.63 -15.16 -10.11
N VAL A 277 -8.64 -15.04 -10.98
CA VAL A 277 -10.05 -15.05 -10.57
C VAL A 277 -10.42 -16.38 -9.89
N LYS A 278 -10.04 -17.51 -10.51
CA LYS A 278 -10.30 -18.87 -9.98
C LYS A 278 -9.68 -19.08 -8.60
N ASN A 279 -8.43 -18.64 -8.42
CA ASN A 279 -7.65 -18.87 -7.19
C ASN A 279 -7.88 -17.76 -6.15
N GLY A 280 -8.55 -16.67 -6.52
CA GLY A 280 -8.75 -15.51 -5.64
C GLY A 280 -7.44 -14.76 -5.37
N THR A 281 -6.50 -14.74 -6.33
CA THR A 281 -5.26 -14.00 -6.23
C THR A 281 -5.50 -12.51 -6.53
N TRP A 282 -5.14 -11.65 -5.58
CA TRP A 282 -5.28 -10.21 -5.69
C TRP A 282 -4.09 -9.60 -6.42
N GLN A 283 -4.28 -8.43 -7.00
CA GLN A 283 -3.19 -7.65 -7.58
C GLN A 283 -3.11 -6.28 -6.92
N THR A 284 -1.87 -5.87 -6.57
CA THR A 284 -1.58 -4.53 -6.06
C THR A 284 -0.65 -3.84 -7.07
N PRO A 285 -1.20 -3.10 -8.03
CA PRO A 285 -0.44 -2.61 -9.19
C PRO A 285 0.67 -1.62 -8.85
N THR A 286 0.46 -0.79 -7.83
CA THR A 286 1.35 0.30 -7.44
C THR A 286 1.74 1.20 -8.62
N LEU A 287 0.75 1.62 -9.41
CA LEU A 287 0.97 2.48 -10.58
C LEU A 287 1.63 3.81 -10.20
N ALA A 288 1.39 4.28 -8.96
CA ALA A 288 1.95 5.54 -8.44
C ALA A 288 3.48 5.55 -8.45
N ILE A 289 4.15 4.43 -8.08
CA ILE A 289 5.62 4.38 -8.14
C ILE A 289 6.12 4.43 -9.59
N LEU A 290 5.45 3.72 -10.49
CA LEU A 290 5.83 3.73 -11.91
C LEU A 290 5.59 5.09 -12.55
N ALA A 291 4.48 5.76 -12.20
CA ALA A 291 4.21 7.14 -12.61
C ALA A 291 5.25 8.10 -12.03
N GLY A 292 5.64 7.92 -10.76
CA GLY A 292 6.72 8.67 -10.14
C GLY A 292 8.01 8.62 -10.96
N PHE A 293 8.47 7.44 -11.34
CA PHE A 293 9.66 7.29 -12.19
C PHE A 293 9.46 7.76 -13.63
N ALA A 294 8.27 7.65 -14.19
CA ALA A 294 7.97 8.12 -15.54
C ALA A 294 7.95 9.65 -15.64
N HIS A 295 7.74 10.36 -14.53
CA HIS A 295 7.55 11.80 -14.45
C HIS A 295 8.51 12.50 -13.48
N GLU A 296 9.54 11.82 -12.98
CA GLU A 296 10.43 12.33 -11.91
C GLU A 296 11.19 13.62 -12.29
N LEU A 297 11.38 13.91 -13.57
CA LEU A 297 11.99 15.13 -14.08
C LEU A 297 10.98 16.23 -14.44
N ASP A 298 9.69 15.96 -14.38
CA ASP A 298 8.69 16.97 -14.70
C ASP A 298 8.73 18.08 -13.63
N ASP A 299 8.66 19.34 -14.05
CA ASP A 299 8.78 20.51 -13.15
C ASP A 299 7.83 20.43 -11.95
N GLY A 300 6.64 19.87 -12.14
CA GLY A 300 5.66 19.68 -11.09
C GLY A 300 6.08 18.68 -10.01
N VAL A 301 6.93 17.71 -10.33
CA VAL A 301 7.48 16.72 -9.39
C VAL A 301 8.74 17.27 -8.72
N VAL A 302 9.67 17.82 -9.50
CA VAL A 302 10.94 18.37 -8.99
C VAL A 302 10.70 19.52 -8.01
N ASN A 303 9.76 20.41 -8.33
CA ASN A 303 9.44 21.61 -7.55
C ASN A 303 8.17 21.45 -6.68
N ASP A 304 7.74 20.23 -6.40
CA ASP A 304 6.55 20.00 -5.59
C ASP A 304 6.74 20.57 -4.17
N PRO A 305 5.91 21.53 -3.74
CA PRO A 305 6.03 22.16 -2.42
C PRO A 305 5.79 21.16 -1.27
N ARG A 306 5.14 20.02 -1.54
CA ARG A 306 4.90 18.96 -0.55
C ARG A 306 6.18 18.23 -0.15
N ARG A 307 7.26 18.32 -0.96
CA ARG A 307 8.60 17.76 -0.62
C ARG A 307 9.15 18.32 0.70
N ARG A 308 8.68 19.51 1.15
CA ARG A 308 9.04 20.07 2.45
C ARG A 308 8.65 19.21 3.66
N PHE A 309 7.72 18.27 3.47
CA PHE A 309 7.31 17.33 4.50
C PHE A 309 8.23 16.12 4.65
N LEU A 310 9.23 16.00 3.79
CA LEU A 310 10.17 14.88 3.80
C LEU A 310 11.58 15.37 4.11
N PRO A 311 12.41 14.54 4.78
CA PRO A 311 13.83 14.83 4.96
C PRO A 311 14.54 15.02 3.62
N LYS A 312 15.50 15.92 3.58
CA LYS A 312 16.32 16.12 2.38
C LYS A 312 17.06 14.85 1.97
N THR A 313 17.48 14.03 2.93
CA THR A 313 18.10 12.73 2.67
C THR A 313 17.18 11.78 1.88
N TRP A 314 15.85 11.89 2.00
CA TRP A 314 14.92 11.13 1.17
C TRP A 314 14.79 11.75 -0.21
N THR A 315 14.47 13.03 -0.28
CA THR A 315 14.22 13.72 -1.57
C THR A 315 15.48 13.84 -2.45
N SER A 316 16.69 13.74 -1.88
CA SER A 316 17.91 13.65 -2.64
C SER A 316 18.06 12.32 -3.40
N ASN A 317 17.46 11.25 -2.90
CA ASN A 317 17.45 9.96 -3.59
C ASN A 317 16.53 9.95 -4.82
N TRP A 318 15.70 10.97 -4.98
CA TRP A 318 14.80 11.10 -6.13
C TRP A 318 15.46 11.81 -7.31
N ASP A 319 16.69 12.32 -7.12
CA ASP A 319 17.50 12.80 -8.23
C ASP A 319 18.04 11.59 -9.02
N PRO A 320 17.70 11.45 -10.30
CA PRO A 320 18.18 10.35 -11.13
C PRO A 320 19.70 10.21 -11.14
N HIS A 321 20.43 11.34 -11.04
CA HIS A 321 21.89 11.33 -10.96
C HIS A 321 22.41 10.84 -9.60
N ALA A 322 21.57 10.82 -8.55
CA ALA A 322 21.90 10.22 -7.26
C ALA A 322 21.60 8.71 -7.24
N ILE A 323 20.70 8.23 -8.11
CA ILE A 323 20.36 6.81 -8.23
C ILE A 323 21.56 6.07 -8.84
N PHE A 324 22.20 5.22 -8.05
CA PHE A 324 23.50 4.62 -8.36
C PHE A 324 23.55 3.85 -9.70
N TYR A 325 22.42 3.25 -10.15
CA TYR A 325 22.34 2.54 -11.42
C TYR A 325 21.92 3.42 -12.61
N LEU A 326 21.61 4.70 -12.39
CA LEU A 326 21.22 5.68 -13.43
C LEU A 326 22.24 6.79 -13.61
N ARG A 327 23.09 7.06 -12.60
CA ARG A 327 24.00 8.22 -12.55
C ARG A 327 24.97 8.34 -13.71
N ASP A 328 25.31 7.22 -14.38
CA ASP A 328 26.26 7.18 -15.47
C ASP A 328 25.59 7.26 -16.85
N LEU A 329 24.25 7.43 -16.91
CA LEU A 329 23.54 7.59 -18.18
C LEU A 329 23.82 8.98 -18.76
N SER A 330 24.07 9.02 -20.07
CA SER A 330 24.07 10.28 -20.82
C SER A 330 22.66 10.87 -20.87
N PRO A 331 22.51 12.20 -21.08
CA PRO A 331 21.19 12.81 -21.21
C PRO A 331 20.31 12.15 -22.28
N ALA A 332 20.90 11.68 -23.39
CA ALA A 332 20.16 11.00 -24.47
C ALA A 332 19.67 9.61 -24.04
N GLU A 333 20.49 8.84 -23.32
CA GLU A 333 20.09 7.54 -22.75
C GLU A 333 18.99 7.71 -21.71
N TYR A 334 19.09 8.77 -20.90
CA TYR A 334 18.11 9.10 -19.89
C TYR A 334 16.74 9.44 -20.50
N GLU A 335 16.72 10.24 -21.56
CA GLU A 335 15.48 10.56 -22.30
C GLU A 335 14.83 9.30 -22.91
N VAL A 336 15.64 8.41 -23.51
CA VAL A 336 15.14 7.13 -24.01
C VAL A 336 14.51 6.29 -22.90
N LEU A 337 15.11 6.33 -21.72
CA LEU A 337 14.65 5.66 -20.55
C LEU A 337 13.27 6.18 -20.09
N HIS A 338 13.15 7.48 -19.92
CA HIS A 338 11.90 8.14 -19.54
C HIS A 338 10.78 7.81 -20.52
N GLN A 339 11.06 7.86 -21.82
CA GLN A 339 10.06 7.50 -22.82
C GLN A 339 9.61 6.05 -22.70
N ARG A 340 10.52 5.14 -22.37
CA ARG A 340 10.17 3.72 -22.10
C ARG A 340 9.33 3.56 -20.84
N MET A 341 9.65 4.31 -19.76
CA MET A 341 8.86 4.27 -18.53
C MET A 341 7.43 4.76 -18.75
N ARG A 342 7.24 5.84 -19.52
CA ARG A 342 5.90 6.33 -19.92
C ARG A 342 5.14 5.28 -20.74
N THR A 343 5.82 4.61 -21.66
CA THR A 343 5.23 3.53 -22.45
C THR A 343 4.84 2.34 -21.57
N LEU A 344 5.68 1.98 -20.62
CA LEU A 344 5.42 0.91 -19.67
C LEU A 344 4.24 1.25 -18.75
N LEU A 345 4.18 2.49 -18.22
CA LEU A 345 3.06 2.96 -17.42
C LEU A 345 1.73 2.83 -18.20
N ALA A 346 1.69 3.32 -19.44
CA ALA A 346 0.50 3.19 -20.30
C ALA A 346 0.10 1.72 -20.53
N ARG A 347 1.08 0.84 -20.71
CA ARG A 347 0.82 -0.61 -20.84
C ARG A 347 0.28 -1.21 -19.55
N TYR A 348 0.83 -0.86 -18.40
CA TYR A 348 0.36 -1.36 -17.09
C TYR A 348 -1.03 -0.83 -16.77
N MET A 349 -1.35 0.42 -17.08
CA MET A 349 -2.70 0.96 -16.93
C MET A 349 -3.71 0.17 -17.78
N LYS A 350 -3.35 -0.13 -19.05
CA LYS A 350 -4.19 -1.02 -19.89
C LYS A 350 -4.35 -2.40 -19.27
N LEU A 351 -3.27 -2.99 -18.76
CA LEU A 351 -3.25 -4.31 -18.14
C LEU A 351 -4.17 -4.35 -16.90
N VAL A 352 -4.12 -3.33 -16.05
CA VAL A 352 -4.99 -3.17 -14.89
C VAL A 352 -6.47 -3.11 -15.31
N GLY A 353 -6.78 -2.35 -16.35
CA GLY A 353 -8.14 -2.29 -16.90
C GLY A 353 -8.61 -3.63 -17.47
N ASP A 354 -7.73 -4.39 -18.14
CA ASP A 354 -8.03 -5.72 -18.66
C ASP A 354 -8.27 -6.72 -17.50
N MET A 355 -7.44 -6.70 -16.45
CA MET A 355 -7.62 -7.49 -15.22
C MET A 355 -8.94 -7.17 -14.53
N HIS A 356 -9.26 -5.90 -14.36
CA HIS A 356 -10.51 -5.46 -13.74
C HIS A 356 -11.73 -5.99 -14.53
N ARG A 357 -11.73 -5.84 -15.85
CA ARG A 357 -12.82 -6.39 -16.70
C ARG A 357 -12.92 -7.90 -16.67
N ALA A 358 -11.80 -8.59 -16.44
CA ALA A 358 -11.78 -10.05 -16.25
C ALA A 358 -12.27 -10.50 -14.87
N GLY A 359 -12.47 -9.55 -13.92
CA GLY A 359 -12.92 -9.82 -12.56
C GLY A 359 -11.79 -10.09 -11.56
N VAL A 360 -10.55 -9.78 -11.91
CA VAL A 360 -9.42 -9.85 -10.94
C VAL A 360 -9.60 -8.79 -9.87
N GLU A 361 -9.46 -9.18 -8.61
CA GLU A 361 -9.59 -8.28 -7.47
C GLU A 361 -8.34 -7.40 -7.33
N LEU A 362 -8.54 -6.09 -7.15
CA LEU A 362 -7.50 -5.09 -7.07
C LEU A 362 -7.42 -4.43 -5.69
N LEU A 363 -6.19 -4.08 -5.29
CA LEU A 363 -5.87 -3.31 -4.08
C LEU A 363 -5.10 -2.05 -4.48
N ALA A 364 -5.46 -0.91 -3.92
CA ALA A 364 -4.66 0.31 -4.06
C ALA A 364 -3.45 0.26 -3.12
N GLY A 365 -2.27 0.46 -3.66
CA GLY A 365 -1.01 0.50 -2.94
C GLY A 365 -0.02 1.41 -3.63
N THR A 366 0.87 2.07 -2.90
CA THR A 366 1.72 3.12 -3.46
C THR A 366 3.18 2.73 -3.63
N ASP A 367 3.64 1.74 -2.88
CA ASP A 367 5.07 1.42 -2.71
C ASP A 367 5.92 2.61 -2.23
N THR A 368 5.28 3.53 -1.49
CA THR A 368 6.00 4.70 -0.97
C THR A 368 7.11 4.29 -0.02
N ASN A 369 8.29 4.80 -0.26
CA ASN A 369 9.49 4.60 0.55
C ASN A 369 10.48 5.76 0.34
N PRO A 370 11.58 5.87 1.12
CA PRO A 370 12.54 6.97 0.99
C PRO A 370 13.30 7.04 -0.35
N PHE A 371 13.22 6.03 -1.19
CA PHE A 371 14.05 5.89 -2.41
C PHE A 371 13.30 6.15 -3.71
N ASN A 372 11.99 6.34 -3.66
CA ASN A 372 11.18 6.59 -4.84
C ASN A 372 10.40 7.91 -4.75
N PRO A 373 10.06 8.55 -5.89
CA PRO A 373 9.40 9.85 -5.92
C PRO A 373 7.89 9.77 -5.69
N VAL A 374 7.47 9.05 -4.64
CA VAL A 374 6.08 8.94 -4.21
C VAL A 374 5.91 9.56 -2.82
N LEU A 375 5.09 10.57 -2.70
CA LEU A 375 4.84 11.27 -1.44
C LEU A 375 3.93 10.43 -0.53
N PRO A 376 4.36 10.08 0.71
CA PRO A 376 3.52 9.35 1.65
C PRO A 376 2.17 10.03 1.88
N GLY A 377 1.12 9.28 1.74
CA GLY A 377 -0.25 9.78 1.86
C GLY A 377 -0.82 10.28 0.54
N TRP A 378 -0.20 11.27 -0.11
CA TRP A 378 -0.66 11.79 -1.40
C TRP A 378 -0.58 10.77 -2.53
N GLY A 379 0.45 9.92 -2.52
CA GLY A 379 0.61 8.86 -3.51
C GLY A 379 -0.60 7.93 -3.62
N LEU A 380 -1.34 7.70 -2.52
CA LEU A 380 -2.56 6.88 -2.60
C LEU A 380 -3.66 7.55 -3.42
N HIS A 381 -3.81 8.86 -3.33
CA HIS A 381 -4.78 9.58 -4.16
C HIS A 381 -4.37 9.56 -5.64
N GLU A 382 -3.07 9.62 -5.92
CA GLU A 382 -2.52 9.46 -7.28
C GLU A 382 -2.78 8.04 -7.80
N GLU A 383 -2.58 7.00 -6.98
CA GLU A 383 -2.93 5.62 -7.32
C GLU A 383 -4.42 5.46 -7.67
N LEU A 384 -5.32 6.09 -6.89
CA LEU A 384 -6.76 6.04 -7.17
C LEU A 384 -7.11 6.71 -8.51
N VAL A 385 -6.44 7.80 -8.88
CA VAL A 385 -6.59 8.45 -10.19
C VAL A 385 -6.13 7.51 -11.30
N LEU A 386 -4.94 6.93 -11.18
CA LEU A 386 -4.39 6.01 -12.17
C LEU A 386 -5.25 4.76 -12.34
N LEU A 387 -5.83 4.24 -11.26
CA LEU A 387 -6.79 3.13 -11.31
C LEU A 387 -8.07 3.53 -12.06
N GLN A 388 -8.60 4.74 -11.83
CA GLN A 388 -9.75 5.24 -12.58
C GLN A 388 -9.40 5.43 -14.06
N GLU A 389 -8.27 6.01 -14.38
CA GLU A 389 -7.78 6.18 -15.76
C GLU A 389 -7.52 4.84 -16.45
N SER A 390 -7.23 3.79 -15.67
CA SER A 390 -7.12 2.40 -16.16
C SER A 390 -8.48 1.77 -16.50
N GLY A 391 -9.60 2.43 -16.16
CA GLY A 391 -10.96 2.01 -16.55
C GLY A 391 -11.86 1.60 -15.39
N LEU A 392 -11.45 1.75 -14.13
CA LEU A 392 -12.33 1.58 -12.98
C LEU A 392 -13.27 2.79 -12.87
N THR A 393 -14.49 2.57 -12.42
CA THR A 393 -15.36 3.68 -12.00
C THR A 393 -14.81 4.32 -10.71
N PRO A 394 -15.15 5.59 -10.40
CA PRO A 394 -14.73 6.22 -9.14
C PRO A 394 -15.08 5.41 -7.89
N MET A 395 -16.23 4.71 -7.89
CA MET A 395 -16.64 3.84 -6.77
C MET A 395 -15.72 2.61 -6.69
N GLU A 396 -15.41 1.97 -7.80
CA GLU A 396 -14.53 0.80 -7.83
C GLU A 396 -13.11 1.19 -7.42
N ALA A 397 -12.58 2.32 -7.91
CA ALA A 397 -11.29 2.86 -7.46
C ALA A 397 -11.30 3.13 -5.94
N LEU A 398 -12.33 3.77 -5.40
CA LEU A 398 -12.49 3.98 -3.95
C LEU A 398 -12.54 2.66 -3.18
N GLN A 399 -13.19 1.64 -3.72
CA GLN A 399 -13.27 0.31 -3.10
C GLN A 399 -11.93 -0.39 -3.01
N THR A 400 -10.98 -0.15 -3.94
CA THR A 400 -9.62 -0.73 -3.86
C THR A 400 -8.84 -0.26 -2.62
N ALA A 401 -9.19 0.92 -2.08
CA ALA A 401 -8.59 1.51 -0.88
C ALA A 401 -9.52 1.47 0.35
N THR A 402 -10.66 0.80 0.31
CA THR A 402 -11.61 0.76 1.45
C THR A 402 -12.13 -0.64 1.70
N ARG A 403 -13.17 -1.06 0.99
CA ARG A 403 -13.81 -2.37 1.13
C ARG A 403 -12.89 -3.54 0.78
N ASN A 404 -12.11 -3.41 -0.28
CA ASN A 404 -11.26 -4.49 -0.77
C ASN A 404 -10.14 -4.86 0.21
N PRO A 405 -9.38 -3.92 0.82
CA PRO A 405 -8.47 -4.23 1.93
C PRO A 405 -9.12 -5.01 3.07
N ALA A 406 -10.32 -4.61 3.47
CA ALA A 406 -11.05 -5.30 4.53
C ALA A 406 -11.48 -6.72 4.13
N ARG A 407 -11.84 -6.94 2.85
CA ARG A 407 -12.08 -8.28 2.28
C ARG A 407 -10.80 -9.10 2.22
N TYR A 408 -9.72 -8.48 1.76
CA TYR A 408 -8.40 -9.12 1.68
C TYR A 408 -7.94 -9.67 3.03
N PHE A 409 -8.08 -8.90 4.10
CA PHE A 409 -7.70 -9.34 5.45
C PHE A 409 -8.78 -10.17 6.16
N GLY A 410 -9.96 -10.37 5.57
CA GLY A 410 -11.06 -11.11 6.19
C GLY A 410 -11.75 -10.36 7.34
N ILE A 411 -11.61 -9.04 7.40
CA ILE A 411 -12.15 -8.17 8.45
C ILE A 411 -13.27 -7.23 7.97
N LEU A 412 -13.94 -7.59 6.88
CA LEU A 412 -15.03 -6.75 6.34
C LEU A 412 -16.20 -6.56 7.32
N ASN A 413 -16.38 -7.47 8.25
CA ASN A 413 -17.34 -7.32 9.36
C ASN A 413 -16.92 -6.27 10.39
N GLU A 414 -15.67 -5.84 10.38
CA GLU A 414 -15.12 -4.86 11.33
C GLU A 414 -14.92 -3.46 10.73
N THR A 415 -14.56 -3.36 9.46
CA THR A 415 -14.16 -2.10 8.80
C THR A 415 -14.37 -2.14 7.29
N GLY A 416 -13.97 -1.06 6.57
CA GLY A 416 -13.96 -0.98 5.10
C GLY A 416 -15.25 -0.46 4.49
N THR A 417 -16.34 -0.35 5.25
CA THR A 417 -17.61 0.26 4.83
C THR A 417 -18.24 1.03 5.99
N ILE A 418 -19.15 1.99 5.67
CA ILE A 418 -19.89 2.75 6.70
C ILE A 418 -21.18 2.02 7.03
N GLU A 419 -21.11 1.16 8.04
CA GLU A 419 -22.25 0.37 8.52
C GLU A 419 -22.26 0.30 10.07
N GLU A 420 -23.46 0.19 10.66
CA GLU A 420 -23.60 0.09 12.11
C GLU A 420 -22.84 -1.13 12.66
N GLY A 421 -22.13 -0.95 13.78
CA GLY A 421 -21.27 -1.94 14.43
C GLY A 421 -19.79 -1.93 14.01
N LYS A 422 -19.46 -1.35 12.86
CA LYS A 422 -18.07 -1.30 12.35
C LYS A 422 -17.23 -0.22 13.03
N SER A 423 -15.92 -0.36 12.92
CA SER A 423 -14.94 0.66 13.37
C SER A 423 -15.19 1.98 12.69
N ALA A 424 -15.11 3.06 13.45
CA ALA A 424 -15.25 4.41 12.95
C ALA A 424 -13.88 4.95 12.51
N ASP A 425 -13.39 4.41 11.39
CA ASP A 425 -12.29 4.96 10.61
C ASP A 425 -12.94 5.59 9.38
N LEU A 426 -12.98 6.95 9.34
CA LEU A 426 -13.81 7.70 8.38
C LEU A 426 -13.04 8.90 7.84
N VAL A 427 -13.37 9.32 6.62
CA VAL A 427 -12.87 10.58 6.03
C VAL A 427 -14.04 11.46 5.62
N LEU A 428 -14.01 12.70 6.06
CA LEU A 428 -14.96 13.76 5.66
C LEU A 428 -14.33 14.59 4.55
N LEU A 429 -14.98 14.65 3.39
CA LEU A 429 -14.53 15.34 2.19
C LEU A 429 -15.39 16.57 1.89
N ASP A 430 -14.78 17.62 1.35
CA ASP A 430 -15.46 18.85 0.92
C ASP A 430 -16.11 18.74 -0.47
N ALA A 431 -15.82 17.67 -1.24
CA ALA A 431 -16.37 17.48 -2.58
C ALA A 431 -16.63 15.99 -2.88
N ASP A 432 -17.48 15.74 -3.88
CA ASP A 432 -17.95 14.41 -4.27
C ASP A 432 -16.87 13.58 -4.98
N PRO A 433 -16.31 12.54 -4.35
CA PRO A 433 -15.28 11.69 -4.96
C PRO A 433 -15.83 10.78 -6.09
N LEU A 434 -17.16 10.61 -6.17
CA LEU A 434 -17.77 9.82 -7.24
C LEU A 434 -18.00 10.61 -8.52
N LYS A 435 -17.92 11.95 -8.44
CA LYS A 435 -17.91 12.82 -9.62
C LYS A 435 -16.52 13.02 -10.17
N ASP A 436 -15.53 13.07 -9.29
CA ASP A 436 -14.13 13.26 -9.60
C ASP A 436 -13.31 12.66 -8.47
N ILE A 437 -12.55 11.62 -8.77
CA ILE A 437 -11.76 10.90 -7.76
C ILE A 437 -10.68 11.78 -7.11
N HIS A 438 -10.21 12.85 -7.79
CA HIS A 438 -9.30 13.82 -7.19
C HIS A 438 -9.89 14.49 -5.94
N ASN A 439 -11.21 14.49 -5.79
CA ASN A 439 -11.88 15.02 -4.61
C ASN A 439 -11.60 14.25 -3.33
N THR A 440 -11.03 13.04 -3.39
CA THR A 440 -10.52 12.30 -2.23
C THR A 440 -9.43 13.05 -1.47
N GLN A 441 -8.73 14.00 -2.13
CA GLN A 441 -7.73 14.87 -1.51
C GLN A 441 -8.34 16.07 -0.76
N LYS A 442 -9.61 16.41 -1.00
CA LYS A 442 -10.30 17.56 -0.37
C LYS A 442 -10.81 17.19 1.02
N ILE A 443 -9.88 16.88 1.92
CA ILE A 443 -10.16 16.35 3.26
C ILE A 443 -10.50 17.49 4.22
N SER A 444 -11.71 17.44 4.78
CA SER A 444 -12.22 18.33 5.81
C SER A 444 -11.93 17.82 7.23
N GLY A 445 -11.83 16.50 7.40
CA GLY A 445 -11.48 15.87 8.66
C GLY A 445 -11.34 14.36 8.52
N VAL A 446 -10.70 13.74 9.52
CA VAL A 446 -10.46 12.30 9.60
C VAL A 446 -10.88 11.77 10.95
N VAL A 447 -11.56 10.65 10.99
CA VAL A 447 -11.75 9.85 12.21
C VAL A 447 -10.83 8.66 12.15
N LEU A 448 -9.92 8.57 13.11
CA LEU A 448 -9.02 7.43 13.29
C LEU A 448 -9.30 6.78 14.66
N ARG A 449 -9.72 5.53 14.65
CA ARG A 449 -10.07 4.79 15.87
C ARG A 449 -11.07 5.54 16.76
N GLY A 450 -12.04 6.23 16.14
CA GLY A 450 -13.06 7.00 16.82
C GLY A 450 -12.65 8.40 17.31
N ARG A 451 -11.39 8.80 17.15
CA ARG A 451 -10.92 10.16 17.41
C ARG A 451 -11.04 11.01 16.15
N TYR A 452 -11.73 12.14 16.25
CA TYR A 452 -11.84 13.09 15.16
C TYR A 452 -10.66 14.06 15.14
N TYR A 453 -10.08 14.22 13.96
CA TYR A 453 -9.08 15.20 13.63
C TYR A 453 -9.68 16.17 12.62
N SER A 454 -9.91 17.41 13.01
CA SER A 454 -10.39 18.48 12.13
C SER A 454 -9.32 18.84 11.09
N ARG A 455 -9.69 19.61 10.05
CA ARG A 455 -8.69 20.15 9.10
C ARG A 455 -7.57 20.91 9.81
N HIS A 456 -7.90 21.70 10.83
CA HIS A 456 -6.92 22.40 11.65
C HIS A 456 -5.94 21.44 12.35
N ASP A 457 -6.43 20.35 12.92
CA ASP A 457 -5.56 19.35 13.57
C ASP A 457 -4.65 18.66 12.56
N LEU A 458 -5.18 18.32 11.37
CA LEU A 458 -4.43 17.70 10.30
C LEU A 458 -3.36 18.65 9.73
N ASP A 459 -3.68 19.94 9.58
CA ASP A 459 -2.70 20.95 9.17
C ASP A 459 -1.59 21.11 10.22
N ALA A 460 -1.94 21.11 11.50
CA ALA A 460 -0.97 21.14 12.59
C ALA A 460 -0.07 19.88 12.61
N MET A 461 -0.59 18.70 12.22
CA MET A 461 0.22 17.50 12.03
C MET A 461 1.23 17.72 10.89
N LEU A 462 0.80 18.22 9.75
CA LEU A 462 1.66 18.46 8.60
C LEU A 462 2.78 19.46 8.94
N GLU A 463 2.47 20.55 9.63
CA GLU A 463 3.49 21.54 10.02
C GLU A 463 4.50 20.96 11.04
N ARG A 464 4.08 20.10 11.96
CA ARG A 464 5.01 19.37 12.84
C ARG A 464 5.96 18.48 12.04
N VAL A 465 5.44 17.77 11.02
CA VAL A 465 6.27 16.93 10.15
C VAL A 465 7.26 17.79 9.36
N ALA A 466 6.82 18.93 8.79
CA ALA A 466 7.71 19.83 8.07
C ALA A 466 8.87 20.33 8.97
N ALA A 467 8.55 20.72 10.20
CA ALA A 467 9.56 21.15 11.17
C ALA A 467 10.54 20.00 11.52
N LEU A 468 10.04 18.78 11.74
CA LEU A 468 10.87 17.61 12.03
C LEU A 468 11.78 17.29 10.82
N SER A 469 11.21 17.21 9.62
CA SER A 469 11.94 16.85 8.40
C SER A 469 13.05 17.85 8.07
N ALA A 470 12.87 19.12 8.42
CA ALA A 470 13.93 20.13 8.28
C ALA A 470 15.14 19.91 9.20
N THR A 471 15.02 19.11 10.26
CA THR A 471 16.10 18.82 11.22
C THR A 471 16.83 17.49 10.95
N VAL A 472 16.28 16.64 10.07
CA VAL A 472 16.88 15.36 9.69
C VAL A 472 17.82 15.60 8.50
N HIS A 473 19.14 15.42 8.75
CA HIS A 473 20.21 15.66 7.77
C HIS A 473 20.85 14.37 7.29
#